data_6aba66e241103e77a77e3f5c7f392cbe
#
_entry.id   6aba66e241103e77a77e3f5c7f392cbe
#
_cell.length_a   1.000
_cell.length_b   1.000
_cell.length_c   1.000
_cell.angle_alpha   90.00
_cell.angle_beta   90.00
_cell.angle_gamma   90.00
#
_symmetry.space_group_name_H-M   'P 1'
#
loop_
_entity.id
_entity.type
_entity.pdbx_description
1 polymer ?
#
loop_
_entity_poly.entity_id
_entity_poly.type
_entity_poly.pdbx_seq_one_letter_code
_entity_poly.pdbx_strand_id
1 'polypeptide(L)'
;QSDSVIIMGHRQSDLDAIGSAIGLLRMCKMCDVPSVIAVRSKATLAGQLLDVFNKAGEDHNFIEPEETYKLITPKTLLIVTDTYQKRLLEDQKIYEKCSRVVVIDHHRMAVGHIDNPILLYHEPFASSASELVCELLQFMPAQNNITQLEAQALLSGIMLDTRDFTLHTGVRTFEAAAALRRYGAETAR
;
A
#
# COMPACT_ATOMS: atom_id res chain seq x y z
N GLN A 1 18.72 -9.81 2.00
CA GLN A 1 17.76 -10.02 0.91
C GLN A 1 16.56 -10.76 1.49
N SER A 2 15.34 -10.38 1.16
CA SER A 2 14.12 -11.01 1.64
C SER A 2 13.66 -12.07 0.65
N ASP A 3 13.11 -13.20 1.15
CA ASP A 3 12.64 -14.30 0.31
C ASP A 3 11.15 -14.11 -0.04
N SER A 4 10.42 -13.33 0.76
CA SER A 4 9.02 -13.02 0.57
C SER A 4 8.64 -11.71 1.22
N VAL A 5 7.53 -11.11 0.79
CA VAL A 5 6.99 -9.87 1.34
C VAL A 5 5.52 -10.07 1.70
N ILE A 6 5.15 -9.61 2.88
CA ILE A 6 3.76 -9.41 3.29
C ILE A 6 3.53 -7.91 3.39
N ILE A 7 2.47 -7.43 2.76
CA ILE A 7 2.06 -6.03 2.79
C ILE A 7 0.75 -5.95 3.56
N MET A 8 0.63 -5.03 4.49
CA MET A 8 -0.64 -4.77 5.18
C MET A 8 -0.78 -3.29 5.52
N GLY A 9 -2.01 -2.81 5.54
CA GLY A 9 -2.38 -1.49 6.03
C GLY A 9 -2.92 -1.53 7.46
N HIS A 10 -3.82 -0.59 7.74
CA HIS A 10 -4.57 -0.58 8.99
C HIS A 10 -5.84 -1.45 8.88
N ARG A 11 -6.39 -1.85 10.04
CA ARG A 11 -7.70 -2.51 10.12
C ARG A 11 -8.78 -1.61 9.53
N GLN A 12 -9.77 -2.21 8.84
CA GLN A 12 -10.75 -1.48 8.06
C GLN A 12 -10.09 -0.60 6.99
N SER A 13 -9.09 -1.17 6.31
CA SER A 13 -8.32 -0.53 5.25
C SER A 13 -9.24 0.21 4.27
N ASP A 14 -8.90 1.44 3.97
CA ASP A 14 -9.60 2.28 3.00
C ASP A 14 -8.90 2.27 1.62
N LEU A 15 -9.28 3.18 0.75
CA LEU A 15 -8.72 3.25 -0.59
C LEU A 15 -7.25 3.65 -0.60
N ASP A 16 -6.76 4.42 0.39
CA ASP A 16 -5.34 4.76 0.45
C ASP A 16 -4.50 3.59 0.94
N ALA A 17 -4.93 2.92 2.01
CA ALA A 17 -4.26 1.73 2.51
C ALA A 17 -4.18 0.61 1.44
N ILE A 18 -5.27 0.35 0.71
CA ILE A 18 -5.29 -0.68 -0.33
C ILE A 18 -4.58 -0.22 -1.60
N GLY A 19 -4.77 1.02 -2.05
CA GLY A 19 -4.10 1.57 -3.23
C GLY A 19 -2.58 1.57 -3.08
N SER A 20 -2.08 2.04 -1.95
CA SER A 20 -0.64 2.00 -1.64
C SER A 20 -0.11 0.56 -1.55
N ALA A 21 -0.87 -0.37 -0.95
CA ALA A 21 -0.49 -1.77 -0.89
C ALA A 21 -0.39 -2.41 -2.28
N ILE A 22 -1.32 -2.10 -3.19
CA ILE A 22 -1.28 -2.56 -4.60
C ILE A 22 -0.03 -2.04 -5.32
N GLY A 23 0.29 -0.75 -5.16
CA GLY A 23 1.52 -0.18 -5.74
C GLY A 23 2.79 -0.86 -5.20
N LEU A 24 2.86 -1.14 -3.91
CA LEU A 24 3.96 -1.87 -3.28
C LEU A 24 4.05 -3.32 -3.77
N LEU A 25 2.90 -3.99 -3.95
CA LEU A 25 2.86 -5.33 -4.54
C LEU A 25 3.45 -5.32 -5.96
N ARG A 26 3.11 -4.31 -6.77
CA ARG A 26 3.71 -4.14 -8.10
C ARG A 26 5.23 -3.98 -8.01
N MET A 27 5.74 -3.17 -7.08
CA MET A 27 7.19 -3.03 -6.88
C MET A 27 7.85 -4.37 -6.53
N CYS A 28 7.22 -5.18 -5.68
CA CYS A 28 7.72 -6.52 -5.36
C CYS A 28 7.74 -7.42 -6.60
N LYS A 29 6.69 -7.40 -7.43
CA LYS A 29 6.63 -8.13 -8.71
C LYS A 29 7.73 -7.69 -9.68
N MET A 30 8.03 -6.39 -9.75
CA MET A 30 9.14 -5.85 -10.55
C MET A 30 10.52 -6.33 -10.08
N CYS A 31 10.63 -6.70 -8.82
CA CYS A 31 11.85 -7.25 -8.22
C CYS A 31 11.88 -8.79 -8.17
N ASP A 32 10.90 -9.47 -8.79
CA ASP A 32 10.72 -10.91 -8.75
C ASP A 32 10.67 -11.49 -7.33
N VAL A 33 10.05 -10.74 -6.38
CA VAL A 33 9.91 -11.17 -4.99
C VAL A 33 8.47 -11.64 -4.74
N PRO A 34 8.25 -12.91 -4.30
CA PRO A 34 6.95 -13.40 -3.91
C PRO A 34 6.31 -12.50 -2.84
N SER A 35 5.08 -12.06 -3.07
CA SER A 35 4.43 -11.09 -2.20
C SER A 35 2.92 -11.25 -2.15
N VAL A 36 2.33 -10.89 -1.01
CA VAL A 36 0.89 -10.94 -0.76
C VAL A 36 0.44 -9.69 -0.01
N ILE A 37 -0.83 -9.32 -0.17
CA ILE A 37 -1.49 -8.28 0.62
C ILE A 37 -2.40 -8.97 1.64
N ALA A 38 -2.09 -8.76 2.93
CA ALA A 38 -2.92 -9.27 4.02
C ALA A 38 -4.05 -8.26 4.29
N VAL A 39 -5.28 -8.67 4.05
CA VAL A 39 -6.47 -7.82 4.23
C VAL A 39 -7.67 -8.66 4.59
N ARG A 40 -8.48 -8.21 5.57
CA ARG A 40 -9.80 -8.79 5.86
C ARG A 40 -10.81 -8.31 4.84
N SER A 41 -11.04 -9.13 3.82
CA SER A 41 -11.88 -8.79 2.67
C SER A 41 -13.29 -8.35 3.03
N LYS A 42 -13.84 -8.87 4.14
CA LYS A 42 -15.19 -8.53 4.62
C LYS A 42 -15.23 -7.28 5.52
N ALA A 43 -14.09 -6.80 6.00
CA ALA A 43 -14.01 -5.68 6.93
C ALA A 43 -13.40 -4.41 6.32
N THR A 44 -12.74 -4.52 5.17
CA THR A 44 -12.16 -3.38 4.48
C THR A 44 -13.23 -2.42 3.95
N LEU A 45 -12.96 -1.12 4.02
CA LEU A 45 -13.78 -0.08 3.40
C LEU A 45 -13.58 0.00 1.88
N ALA A 46 -12.52 -0.61 1.37
CA ALA A 46 -12.18 -0.69 -0.05
C ALA A 46 -12.72 -1.96 -0.75
N GLY A 47 -13.75 -2.60 -0.21
CA GLY A 47 -14.29 -3.87 -0.73
C GLY A 47 -14.64 -3.83 -2.23
N GLN A 48 -15.20 -2.72 -2.70
CA GLN A 48 -15.50 -2.54 -4.13
C GLN A 48 -14.24 -2.56 -5.00
N LEU A 49 -13.13 -1.99 -4.52
CA LEU A 49 -11.86 -2.02 -5.22
C LEU A 49 -11.34 -3.46 -5.33
N LEU A 50 -11.37 -4.23 -4.24
CA LEU A 50 -10.99 -5.64 -4.25
C LEU A 50 -11.83 -6.45 -5.25
N ASP A 51 -13.14 -6.21 -5.30
CA ASP A 51 -14.06 -6.87 -6.24
C ASP A 51 -13.70 -6.57 -7.71
N VAL A 52 -13.28 -5.33 -8.01
CA VAL A 52 -12.85 -4.95 -9.35
C VAL A 52 -11.60 -5.73 -9.76
N PHE A 53 -10.59 -5.82 -8.89
CA PHE A 53 -9.39 -6.59 -9.15
C PHE A 53 -9.67 -8.09 -9.33
N ASN A 54 -10.51 -8.66 -8.48
CA ASN A 54 -10.92 -10.06 -8.58
C ASN A 54 -11.63 -10.35 -9.93
N LYS A 55 -12.52 -9.46 -10.38
CA LYS A 55 -13.24 -9.60 -11.65
C LYS A 55 -12.33 -9.43 -12.86
N ALA A 56 -11.32 -8.59 -12.76
CA ALA A 56 -10.35 -8.37 -13.83
C ALA A 56 -9.41 -9.58 -14.05
N GLY A 57 -9.42 -10.54 -13.12
CA GLY A 57 -8.51 -11.69 -13.17
C GLY A 57 -7.04 -11.30 -12.96
N GLU A 58 -6.79 -10.11 -12.48
CA GLU A 58 -5.46 -9.68 -12.07
C GLU A 58 -5.18 -10.29 -10.70
N ASP A 59 -4.22 -11.22 -10.65
CA ASP A 59 -3.80 -11.85 -9.39
C ASP A 59 -3.01 -10.83 -8.56
N HIS A 60 -3.71 -10.19 -7.62
CA HIS A 60 -3.12 -9.24 -6.68
C HIS A 60 -2.87 -9.87 -5.30
N ASN A 61 -2.99 -11.21 -5.21
CA ASN A 61 -2.64 -11.95 -4.00
C ASN A 61 -3.23 -11.33 -2.71
N PHE A 62 -4.51 -10.93 -2.75
CA PHE A 62 -5.23 -10.57 -1.55
C PHE A 62 -5.58 -11.82 -0.76
N ILE A 63 -5.09 -11.92 0.46
CA ILE A 63 -5.36 -13.07 1.33
C ILE A 63 -5.77 -12.63 2.73
N GLU A 64 -6.56 -13.46 3.41
CA GLU A 64 -6.92 -13.20 4.81
C GLU A 64 -5.66 -13.25 5.69
N PRO A 65 -5.54 -12.35 6.70
CA PRO A 65 -4.34 -12.28 7.54
C PRO A 65 -3.91 -13.61 8.14
N GLU A 66 -4.86 -14.44 8.55
CA GLU A 66 -4.60 -15.75 9.16
C GLU A 66 -3.90 -16.72 8.18
N GLU A 67 -4.13 -16.57 6.88
CA GLU A 67 -3.48 -17.40 5.87
C GLU A 67 -2.00 -17.06 5.68
N THR A 68 -1.60 -15.83 6.03
CA THR A 68 -0.20 -15.40 5.95
C THR A 68 0.69 -16.08 6.99
N TYR A 69 0.13 -16.52 8.11
CA TYR A 69 0.94 -17.05 9.22
C TYR A 69 1.84 -18.22 8.83
N LYS A 70 1.39 -19.05 7.89
CA LYS A 70 2.16 -20.17 7.34
C LYS A 70 3.23 -19.77 6.32
N LEU A 71 3.14 -18.54 5.81
CA LEU A 71 4.07 -18.00 4.82
C LEU A 71 5.24 -17.26 5.48
N ILE A 72 5.13 -16.94 6.77
CA ILE A 72 6.14 -16.15 7.47
C ILE A 72 7.37 -17.02 7.77
N THR A 73 8.52 -16.53 7.34
CA THR A 73 9.85 -17.09 7.61
C THR A 73 10.73 -16.03 8.29
N PRO A 74 11.90 -16.39 8.84
CA PRO A 74 12.84 -15.40 9.38
C PRO A 74 13.33 -14.36 8.36
N LYS A 75 13.16 -14.63 7.06
CA LYS A 75 13.55 -13.72 5.97
C LYS A 75 12.36 -12.98 5.35
N THR A 76 11.16 -13.20 5.83
CA THR A 76 9.98 -12.46 5.37
C THR A 76 10.10 -10.99 5.76
N LEU A 77 9.86 -10.10 4.81
CA LEU A 77 9.73 -8.66 5.02
C LEU A 77 8.26 -8.30 5.20
N LEU A 78 7.93 -7.64 6.28
CA LEU A 78 6.64 -7.00 6.44
C LEU A 78 6.74 -5.54 5.99
N ILE A 79 5.88 -5.14 5.06
CA ILE A 79 5.68 -3.72 4.72
C ILE A 79 4.34 -3.29 5.28
N VAL A 80 4.38 -2.31 6.18
CA VAL A 80 3.20 -1.65 6.71
C VAL A 80 3.01 -0.34 5.97
N THR A 81 1.84 -0.13 5.40
CA THR A 81 1.50 1.10 4.68
C THR A 81 0.29 1.79 5.30
N ASP A 82 0.27 3.12 5.21
CA ASP A 82 -0.82 3.98 5.65
C ASP A 82 -1.14 3.88 7.16
N THR A 83 -0.20 3.41 7.92
CA THR A 83 -0.19 3.49 9.38
C THR A 83 1.16 3.13 9.95
N TYR A 84 1.53 3.75 11.07
CA TYR A 84 2.70 3.37 11.87
C TYR A 84 2.31 2.94 13.29
N GLN A 85 1.01 2.95 13.61
CA GLN A 85 0.51 2.62 14.94
C GLN A 85 0.22 1.13 15.08
N LYS A 86 0.88 0.45 16.02
CA LYS A 86 0.69 -0.98 16.27
C LYS A 86 -0.78 -1.39 16.49
N ARG A 87 -1.53 -0.57 17.24
CA ARG A 87 -2.94 -0.86 17.55
C ARG A 87 -3.89 -0.79 16.33
N LEU A 88 -3.46 -0.12 15.26
CA LEU A 88 -4.26 0.06 14.05
C LEU A 88 -3.93 -0.97 12.97
N LEU A 89 -2.85 -1.74 13.12
CA LEU A 89 -2.46 -2.76 12.14
C LEU A 89 -3.62 -3.69 11.78
N GLU A 90 -3.71 -4.07 10.53
CA GLU A 90 -4.67 -5.06 10.04
C GLU A 90 -4.63 -6.34 10.87
N ASP A 91 -3.41 -6.80 11.19
CA ASP A 91 -3.21 -7.93 12.08
C ASP A 91 -1.89 -7.79 12.89
N GLN A 92 -2.02 -7.73 14.23
CA GLN A 92 -0.86 -7.59 15.12
C GLN A 92 0.02 -8.85 15.16
N LYS A 93 -0.57 -10.04 14.95
CA LYS A 93 0.20 -11.29 14.99
C LYS A 93 1.17 -11.41 13.81
N ILE A 94 0.83 -10.86 12.65
CA ILE A 94 1.76 -10.75 11.51
C ILE A 94 2.97 -9.92 11.94
N TYR A 95 2.73 -8.75 12.54
CA TYR A 95 3.78 -7.87 13.02
C TYR A 95 4.67 -8.55 14.06
N GLU A 96 4.07 -9.25 15.04
CA GLU A 96 4.80 -9.96 16.11
C GLU A 96 5.68 -11.10 15.56
N LYS A 97 5.28 -11.73 14.46
CA LYS A 97 6.01 -12.83 13.83
C LYS A 97 7.13 -12.38 12.89
N CYS A 98 7.06 -11.16 12.39
CA CYS A 98 8.04 -10.64 11.43
C CYS A 98 9.13 -9.83 12.14
N SER A 99 10.38 -10.26 11.98
CA SER A 99 11.53 -9.56 12.56
C SER A 99 12.02 -8.36 11.71
N ARG A 100 11.54 -8.24 10.48
CA ARG A 100 11.97 -7.23 9.51
C ARG A 100 10.75 -6.44 9.06
N VAL A 101 10.66 -5.18 9.46
CA VAL A 101 9.51 -4.32 9.21
C VAL A 101 9.93 -3.05 8.51
N VAL A 102 9.24 -2.71 7.44
CA VAL A 102 9.29 -1.41 6.76
C VAL A 102 7.96 -0.70 7.01
N VAL A 103 8.00 0.60 7.23
CA VAL A 103 6.80 1.43 7.40
C VAL A 103 6.82 2.54 6.36
N ILE A 104 5.68 2.73 5.67
CA ILE A 104 5.45 3.83 4.73
C ILE A 104 4.16 4.53 5.18
N ASP A 105 4.26 5.76 5.66
CA ASP A 105 3.11 6.44 6.25
C ASP A 105 3.23 7.96 6.15
N HIS A 106 2.10 8.64 6.08
CA HIS A 106 2.00 10.10 6.01
C HIS A 106 1.30 10.73 7.23
N HIS A 107 0.75 9.91 8.13
CA HIS A 107 0.05 10.41 9.31
C HIS A 107 0.98 11.09 10.31
N ARG A 108 0.47 12.09 11.03
CA ARG A 108 1.24 12.74 12.12
C ARG A 108 1.60 11.76 13.21
N MET A 109 2.84 11.79 13.65
CA MET A 109 3.33 10.87 14.68
C MET A 109 2.56 11.01 15.99
N ALA A 110 2.15 9.87 16.55
CA ALA A 110 1.50 9.72 17.84
C ALA A 110 2.14 8.58 18.65
N VAL A 111 1.75 8.44 19.89
CA VAL A 111 2.23 7.38 20.79
C VAL A 111 1.78 6.00 20.32
N GLY A 112 2.61 4.97 20.54
CA GLY A 112 2.28 3.58 20.17
C GLY A 112 2.69 3.18 18.76
N HIS A 113 3.75 3.80 18.25
CA HIS A 113 4.34 3.49 16.94
C HIS A 113 5.03 2.11 16.90
N ILE A 114 5.28 1.64 15.70
CA ILE A 114 6.10 0.46 15.42
C ILE A 114 7.54 0.74 15.85
N ASP A 115 8.10 -0.15 16.71
CA ASP A 115 9.45 0.01 17.20
C ASP A 115 10.48 -0.50 16.20
N ASN A 116 11.56 0.26 16.06
CA ASN A 116 12.77 -0.14 15.33
C ASN A 116 12.50 -0.77 13.94
N PRO A 117 11.71 -0.16 13.06
CA PRO A 117 11.59 -0.65 11.70
C PRO A 117 12.97 -0.58 11.01
N ILE A 118 13.25 -1.51 10.10
CA ILE A 118 14.50 -1.46 9.31
C ILE A 118 14.51 -0.28 8.34
N LEU A 119 13.34 0.22 7.98
CA LEU A 119 13.13 1.46 7.22
C LEU A 119 11.81 2.10 7.69
N LEU A 120 11.88 3.38 7.96
CA LEU A 120 10.70 4.23 8.18
C LEU A 120 10.70 5.33 7.11
N TYR A 121 9.80 5.21 6.13
CA TYR A 121 9.51 6.28 5.18
C TYR A 121 8.25 6.99 5.64
N HIS A 122 8.44 8.04 6.42
CA HIS A 122 7.37 8.80 7.05
C HIS A 122 7.43 10.26 6.61
N GLU A 123 6.39 10.73 5.91
CA GLU A 123 6.34 12.05 5.31
C GLU A 123 4.99 12.74 5.58
N PRO A 124 4.87 13.47 6.71
CA PRO A 124 3.60 14.08 7.12
C PRO A 124 3.07 15.20 6.21
N PHE A 125 3.86 15.63 5.24
CA PHE A 125 3.46 16.63 4.25
C PHE A 125 2.97 16.00 2.94
N ALA A 126 3.11 14.70 2.77
CA ALA A 126 2.48 13.98 1.68
C ALA A 126 0.96 13.93 1.88
N SER A 127 0.21 13.93 0.79
CA SER A 127 -1.25 13.87 0.86
C SER A 127 -1.78 12.51 1.28
N SER A 128 -1.05 11.44 0.98
CA SER A 128 -1.47 10.06 1.16
C SER A 128 -0.28 9.08 1.08
N ALA A 129 -0.46 7.87 1.58
CA ALA A 129 0.51 6.79 1.37
C ALA A 129 0.61 6.40 -0.12
N SER A 130 -0.49 6.48 -0.86
CA SER A 130 -0.52 6.25 -2.32
C SER A 130 0.34 7.26 -3.07
N GLU A 131 0.40 8.53 -2.66
CA GLU A 131 1.32 9.53 -3.20
C GLU A 131 2.77 9.08 -3.01
N LEU A 132 3.14 8.68 -1.79
CA LEU A 132 4.50 8.20 -1.47
C LEU A 132 4.89 6.98 -2.30
N VAL A 133 3.99 6.02 -2.45
CA VAL A 133 4.23 4.82 -3.25
C VAL A 133 4.32 5.16 -4.74
N CYS A 134 3.51 6.09 -5.24
CA CYS A 134 3.61 6.58 -6.62
C CYS A 134 4.98 7.21 -6.90
N GLU A 135 5.54 7.96 -5.96
CA GLU A 135 6.89 8.51 -6.08
C GLU A 135 7.96 7.41 -6.10
N LEU A 136 7.86 6.41 -5.22
CA LEU A 136 8.79 5.27 -5.20
C LEU A 136 8.77 4.48 -6.52
N LEU A 137 7.59 4.29 -7.12
CA LEU A 137 7.43 3.60 -8.41
C LEU A 137 8.21 4.26 -9.54
N GLN A 138 8.44 5.58 -9.49
CA GLN A 138 9.21 6.29 -10.52
C GLN A 138 10.70 5.91 -10.53
N PHE A 139 11.21 5.36 -9.45
CA PHE A 139 12.59 4.86 -9.36
C PHE A 139 12.75 3.40 -9.79
N MET A 140 11.63 2.73 -10.08
CA MET A 140 11.66 1.35 -10.55
C MET A 140 11.99 1.29 -12.06
N PRO A 141 12.58 0.18 -12.54
CA PRO A 141 12.92 0.03 -13.96
C PRO A 141 11.69 0.23 -14.87
N ALA A 142 11.80 1.12 -15.85
CA ALA A 142 10.72 1.52 -16.76
C ALA A 142 10.13 0.37 -17.62
N GLN A 143 10.76 -0.80 -17.61
CA GLN A 143 10.35 -1.96 -18.40
C GLN A 143 9.08 -2.66 -17.87
N ASN A 144 8.72 -2.40 -16.63
CA ASN A 144 7.59 -3.04 -15.94
C ASN A 144 6.57 -1.98 -15.48
N ASN A 145 5.88 -1.37 -16.41
CA ASN A 145 4.87 -0.37 -16.08
C ASN A 145 3.74 -0.94 -15.20
N ILE A 146 3.15 -0.07 -14.38
CA ILE A 146 1.92 -0.39 -13.65
C ILE A 146 0.75 -0.53 -14.64
N THR A 147 -0.22 -1.38 -14.32
CA THR A 147 -1.44 -1.49 -15.13
C THR A 147 -2.35 -0.27 -14.92
N GLN A 148 -3.29 -0.06 -15.83
CA GLN A 148 -4.30 0.99 -15.66
C GLN A 148 -5.08 0.83 -14.35
N LEU A 149 -5.40 -0.42 -13.97
CA LEU A 149 -6.16 -0.72 -12.76
C LEU A 149 -5.35 -0.41 -11.49
N GLU A 150 -4.06 -0.72 -11.48
CA GLU A 150 -3.17 -0.36 -10.37
C GLU A 150 -2.98 1.16 -10.25
N ALA A 151 -2.84 1.85 -11.38
CA ALA A 151 -2.79 3.31 -11.41
C ALA A 151 -4.11 3.91 -10.89
N GLN A 152 -5.25 3.32 -11.23
CA GLN A 152 -6.56 3.73 -10.72
C GLN A 152 -6.67 3.53 -9.20
N ALA A 153 -6.16 2.42 -8.67
CA ALA A 153 -6.16 2.16 -7.23
C ALA A 153 -5.35 3.21 -6.45
N LEU A 154 -4.14 3.50 -6.91
CA LEU A 154 -3.29 4.55 -6.31
C LEU A 154 -3.95 5.93 -6.38
N LEU A 155 -4.53 6.29 -7.54
CA LEU A 155 -5.22 7.57 -7.69
C LEU A 155 -6.44 7.67 -6.78
N SER A 156 -7.18 6.57 -6.59
CA SER A 156 -8.33 6.54 -5.69
C SER A 156 -7.94 6.78 -4.22
N GLY A 157 -6.78 6.29 -3.78
CA GLY A 157 -6.22 6.59 -2.47
C GLY A 157 -5.90 8.09 -2.32
N ILE A 158 -5.18 8.66 -3.29
CA ILE A 158 -4.88 10.12 -3.30
C ILE A 158 -6.18 10.93 -3.26
N MET A 159 -7.18 10.59 -4.07
CA MET A 159 -8.45 11.31 -4.13
C MET A 159 -9.24 11.22 -2.82
N LEU A 160 -9.23 10.06 -2.15
CA LEU A 160 -9.88 9.90 -0.85
C LEU A 160 -9.31 10.87 0.18
N ASP A 161 -8.00 10.85 0.38
CA ASP A 161 -7.31 11.62 1.42
C ASP A 161 -7.28 13.13 1.14
N THR A 162 -7.28 13.49 -0.13
CA THR A 162 -7.32 14.89 -0.55
C THR A 162 -8.74 15.44 -0.72
N ARG A 163 -9.77 14.61 -0.55
CA ARG A 163 -11.17 14.94 -0.90
C ARG A 163 -11.23 15.57 -2.30
N ASP A 164 -10.85 14.77 -3.28
CA ASP A 164 -10.81 15.20 -4.69
C ASP A 164 -9.93 16.45 -4.90
N PHE A 165 -8.72 16.43 -4.35
CA PHE A 165 -7.72 17.51 -4.46
C PHE A 165 -8.12 18.85 -3.80
N THR A 166 -9.03 18.81 -2.83
CA THR A 166 -9.46 20.02 -2.11
C THR A 166 -8.70 20.25 -0.80
N LEU A 167 -8.14 19.20 -0.20
CA LEU A 167 -7.40 19.26 1.07
C LEU A 167 -6.01 18.64 0.92
N HIS A 168 -5.04 19.12 1.70
CA HIS A 168 -3.68 18.56 1.81
C HIS A 168 -3.00 18.29 0.47
N THR A 169 -3.32 19.08 -0.56
CA THR A 169 -2.86 18.91 -1.93
C THR A 169 -1.70 19.83 -2.22
N GLY A 170 -0.54 19.28 -2.52
CA GLY A 170 0.67 20.00 -2.89
C GLY A 170 1.08 19.74 -4.34
N VAL A 171 2.21 20.31 -4.74
CA VAL A 171 2.78 20.07 -6.08
C VAL A 171 3.05 18.58 -6.29
N ARG A 172 3.63 17.89 -5.31
CA ARG A 172 3.91 16.44 -5.34
C ARG A 172 2.64 15.62 -5.62
N THR A 173 1.51 16.02 -5.00
CA THR A 173 0.21 15.35 -5.20
C THR A 173 -0.24 15.45 -6.66
N PHE A 174 -0.13 16.63 -7.27
CA PHE A 174 -0.47 16.81 -8.70
C PHE A 174 0.50 16.08 -9.62
N GLU A 175 1.78 16.04 -9.30
CA GLU A 175 2.80 15.27 -10.06
C GLU A 175 2.51 13.78 -10.01
N ALA A 176 2.18 13.24 -8.83
CA ALA A 176 1.76 11.84 -8.67
C ALA A 176 0.48 11.56 -9.48
N ALA A 177 -0.55 12.39 -9.36
CA ALA A 177 -1.78 12.25 -10.13
C ALA A 177 -1.53 12.32 -11.64
N ALA A 178 -0.69 13.25 -12.11
CA ALA A 178 -0.32 13.35 -13.51
C ALA A 178 0.45 12.12 -14.01
N ALA A 179 1.32 11.53 -13.18
CA ALA A 179 2.00 10.27 -13.49
C ALA A 179 0.98 9.13 -13.65
N LEU A 180 0.05 8.98 -12.70
CA LEU A 180 -0.98 7.95 -12.75
C LEU A 180 -1.94 8.13 -13.93
N ARG A 181 -2.27 9.36 -14.30
CA ARG A 181 -3.05 9.67 -15.52
C ARG A 181 -2.38 9.18 -16.80
N ARG A 182 -1.05 9.23 -16.88
CA ARG A 182 -0.30 8.69 -18.03
C ARG A 182 -0.46 7.18 -18.19
N TYR A 183 -0.72 6.46 -17.08
CA TYR A 183 -1.05 5.04 -17.07
C TYR A 183 -2.54 4.75 -17.25
N GLY A 184 -3.36 5.78 -17.54
CA GLY A 184 -4.78 5.63 -17.86
C GLY A 184 -5.73 5.71 -16.66
N ALA A 185 -5.25 6.07 -15.46
CA ALA A 185 -6.15 6.32 -14.34
C ALA A 185 -7.08 7.50 -14.63
N GLU A 186 -8.32 7.46 -14.15
CA GLU A 186 -9.36 8.47 -14.36
C GLU A 186 -9.82 9.08 -13.04
N THR A 187 -10.09 10.39 -13.04
CA THR A 187 -10.59 11.13 -11.86
C THR A 187 -12.11 11.13 -11.75
N ALA A 188 -12.82 10.81 -12.84
CA ALA A 188 -14.27 10.77 -12.88
C ALA A 188 -14.78 9.33 -12.81
N ARG A 189 -15.15 8.89 -11.61
CA ARG A 189 -16.00 7.70 -11.41
C ARG A 189 -16.78 7.82 -10.10
#